data_764b0f4b5b54fd207ce932d1ac7b08d6
#
_entry.id   764b0f4b5b54fd207ce932d1ac7b08d6
#
_cell.length_a   1.000
_cell.length_b   1.000
_cell.length_c   1.000
_cell.angle_alpha   90.00
_cell.angle_beta   90.00
_cell.angle_gamma   90.00
#
_symmetry.space_group_name_H-M   'P 1'
#
loop_
_entity.id
_entity.type
_entity.pdbx_description
1 polymer ?
#
loop_
_entity_poly.entity_id
_entity_poly.type
_entity_poly.pdbx_seq_one_letter_code
_entity_poly.pdbx_strand_id
1 'polypeptide(L)'
;MLFLAVFLGFVAENIRENRVEKHHEHQYIKELTQDLTTDTTLLAKMIKKNLIKQSMCDSLLMMKNADLSNSENVRKVYTYFGRGLGYYIFTPSDATITQLKNGGALRLIKRNVTDSILSYDFYNKEILRHNELYLKTYNDYWNEAYNILDVSVFRDYSYRQQSNFGLLGIENEILWKNKNLPAVSTDKKDQQRFFGHLFRLLGINDFNRGYMINQKNRAERLIGFLNKEYPNE
;
A
#
# COMPACT_ATOMS: atom_id res chain seq x y z
N MET A 1 -18.44 -3.03 62.67
CA MET A 1 -19.29 -3.66 61.61
C MET A 1 -19.37 -2.79 60.37
N LEU A 2 -19.72 -1.48 60.44
CA LEU A 2 -19.85 -0.61 59.25
C LEU A 2 -18.58 -0.48 58.42
N PHE A 3 -17.40 -0.31 59.06
CA PHE A 3 -16.11 -0.20 58.38
C PHE A 3 -15.78 -1.43 57.55
N LEU A 4 -16.02 -2.63 58.08
CA LEU A 4 -15.74 -3.89 57.38
C LEU A 4 -16.65 -4.02 56.13
N ALA A 5 -17.90 -3.62 56.18
CA ALA A 5 -18.80 -3.67 55.05
C ALA A 5 -18.35 -2.71 53.91
N VAL A 6 -17.95 -1.48 54.27
CA VAL A 6 -17.40 -0.50 53.32
C VAL A 6 -16.10 -1.01 52.69
N PHE A 7 -15.18 -1.53 53.48
CA PHE A 7 -13.92 -2.10 53.01
C PHE A 7 -14.15 -3.26 52.03
N LEU A 8 -15.03 -4.20 52.34
CA LEU A 8 -15.38 -5.31 51.46
C LEU A 8 -16.03 -4.82 50.15
N GLY A 9 -16.82 -3.75 50.23
CA GLY A 9 -17.39 -3.08 49.06
C GLY A 9 -16.30 -2.57 48.10
N PHE A 10 -15.28 -1.86 48.63
CA PHE A 10 -14.12 -1.38 47.84
C PHE A 10 -13.32 -2.51 47.22
N VAL A 11 -13.08 -3.59 47.99
CA VAL A 11 -12.36 -4.77 47.47
C VAL A 11 -13.14 -5.45 46.36
N ALA A 12 -14.45 -5.61 46.52
CA ALA A 12 -15.29 -6.22 45.50
C ALA A 12 -15.33 -5.37 44.21
N GLU A 13 -15.45 -4.05 44.37
CA GLU A 13 -15.46 -3.13 43.23
C GLU A 13 -14.08 -3.13 42.50
N ASN A 14 -12.99 -3.10 43.20
CA ASN A 14 -11.67 -3.18 42.62
C ASN A 14 -11.45 -4.50 41.83
N ILE A 15 -11.92 -5.62 42.36
CA ILE A 15 -11.90 -6.92 41.66
C ILE A 15 -12.75 -6.87 40.38
N ARG A 16 -13.93 -6.24 40.46
CA ARG A 16 -14.83 -6.07 39.32
C ARG A 16 -14.16 -5.20 38.24
N GLU A 17 -13.62 -4.04 38.61
CA GLU A 17 -12.92 -3.13 37.70
C GLU A 17 -11.74 -3.82 37.03
N ASN A 18 -10.88 -4.49 37.78
CA ASN A 18 -9.74 -5.24 37.23
C ASN A 18 -10.17 -6.33 36.23
N ARG A 19 -11.29 -7.00 36.43
CA ARG A 19 -11.81 -7.98 35.45
C ARG A 19 -12.32 -7.31 34.19
N VAL A 20 -12.99 -6.19 34.32
CA VAL A 20 -13.50 -5.43 33.18
C VAL A 20 -12.30 -4.87 32.36
N GLU A 21 -11.30 -4.29 33.02
CA GLU A 21 -10.10 -3.78 32.36
C GLU A 21 -9.34 -4.89 31.62
N LYS A 22 -9.14 -6.05 32.23
CA LYS A 22 -8.52 -7.22 31.54
C LYS A 22 -9.34 -7.67 30.34
N HIS A 23 -10.66 -7.71 30.46
CA HIS A 23 -11.51 -8.08 29.32
C HIS A 23 -11.34 -7.08 28.16
N HIS A 24 -11.33 -5.79 28.44
CA HIS A 24 -11.08 -4.75 27.42
C HIS A 24 -9.67 -4.86 26.83
N GLU A 25 -8.64 -5.11 27.63
CA GLU A 25 -7.28 -5.36 27.17
C GLU A 25 -7.25 -6.49 26.13
N HIS A 26 -7.81 -7.67 26.48
CA HIS A 26 -7.86 -8.82 25.57
C HIS A 26 -8.65 -8.53 24.29
N GLN A 27 -9.76 -7.81 24.39
CA GLN A 27 -10.57 -7.41 23.24
C GLN A 27 -9.76 -6.52 22.28
N TYR A 28 -9.08 -5.48 22.79
CA TYR A 28 -8.23 -4.62 21.96
C TYR A 28 -7.08 -5.37 21.30
N ILE A 29 -6.45 -6.29 22.02
CA ILE A 29 -5.38 -7.12 21.44
C ILE A 29 -5.91 -8.01 20.30
N LYS A 30 -7.08 -8.58 20.46
CA LYS A 30 -7.74 -9.38 19.42
C LYS A 30 -8.06 -8.53 18.19
N GLU A 31 -8.68 -7.37 18.36
CA GLU A 31 -9.01 -6.44 17.29
C GLU A 31 -7.75 -5.96 16.56
N LEU A 32 -6.71 -5.59 17.31
CA LEU A 32 -5.43 -5.19 16.74
C LEU A 32 -4.79 -6.31 15.93
N THR A 33 -4.85 -7.55 16.40
CA THR A 33 -4.31 -8.71 15.67
C THR A 33 -5.06 -8.92 14.35
N GLN A 34 -6.37 -8.67 14.30
CA GLN A 34 -7.17 -8.70 13.08
C GLN A 34 -6.77 -7.59 12.10
N ASP A 35 -6.60 -6.36 12.58
CA ASP A 35 -6.13 -5.22 11.78
C ASP A 35 -4.76 -5.52 11.16
N LEU A 36 -3.81 -6.01 11.96
CA LEU A 36 -2.47 -6.38 11.49
C LEU A 36 -2.49 -7.53 10.47
N THR A 37 -3.38 -8.49 10.62
CA THR A 37 -3.56 -9.61 9.67
C THR A 37 -4.11 -9.10 8.35
N THR A 38 -5.06 -8.18 8.39
CA THR A 38 -5.58 -7.49 7.21
C THR A 38 -4.48 -6.72 6.50
N ASP A 39 -3.69 -5.96 7.26
CA ASP A 39 -2.55 -5.18 6.75
C ASP A 39 -1.50 -6.06 6.08
N THR A 40 -1.11 -7.19 6.69
CA THR A 40 -0.13 -8.11 6.09
C THR A 40 -0.62 -8.69 4.77
N THR A 41 -1.91 -9.02 4.68
CA THR A 41 -2.55 -9.53 3.46
C THR A 41 -2.58 -8.47 2.36
N LEU A 42 -2.97 -7.25 2.71
CA LEU A 42 -3.02 -6.12 1.77
C LEU A 42 -1.61 -5.76 1.28
N LEU A 43 -0.64 -5.67 2.19
CA LEU A 43 0.76 -5.40 1.85
C LEU A 43 1.33 -6.45 0.90
N ALA A 44 1.10 -7.74 1.14
CA ALA A 44 1.54 -8.81 0.25
C ALA A 44 0.97 -8.64 -1.17
N LYS A 45 -0.32 -8.32 -1.28
CA LYS A 45 -1.00 -8.05 -2.55
C LYS A 45 -0.41 -6.81 -3.27
N MET A 46 -0.15 -5.72 -2.53
CA MET A 46 0.41 -4.49 -3.09
C MET A 46 1.85 -4.68 -3.56
N ILE A 47 2.69 -5.39 -2.79
CA ILE A 47 4.07 -5.73 -3.15
C ILE A 47 4.10 -6.52 -4.46
N LYS A 48 3.24 -7.54 -4.62
CA LYS A 48 3.15 -8.33 -5.84
C LYS A 48 2.76 -7.48 -7.05
N LYS A 49 1.74 -6.62 -6.91
CA LYS A 49 1.31 -5.70 -7.98
C LYS A 49 2.39 -4.69 -8.35
N ASN A 50 3.11 -4.18 -7.35
CA ASN A 50 4.20 -3.24 -7.54
C ASN A 50 5.36 -3.88 -8.34
N LEU A 51 5.70 -5.15 -8.09
CA LEU A 51 6.71 -5.89 -8.86
C LEU A 51 6.32 -6.05 -10.33
N ILE A 52 5.06 -6.36 -10.63
CA ILE A 52 4.56 -6.47 -12.01
C ILE A 52 4.68 -5.12 -12.71
N LYS A 53 4.23 -4.04 -12.06
CA LYS A 53 4.39 -2.68 -12.59
C LYS A 53 5.85 -2.34 -12.87
N GLN A 54 6.74 -2.62 -11.94
CA GLN A 54 8.17 -2.39 -12.06
C GLN A 54 8.69 -3.03 -13.35
N SER A 55 8.43 -4.32 -13.57
CA SER A 55 8.87 -5.05 -14.76
C SER A 55 8.36 -4.42 -16.07
N MET A 56 7.11 -3.91 -16.08
CA MET A 56 6.57 -3.24 -17.27
C MET A 56 7.23 -1.88 -17.51
N CYS A 57 7.46 -1.12 -16.45
CA CYS A 57 8.16 0.16 -16.52
C CYS A 57 9.63 -0.01 -16.93
N ASP A 58 10.31 -1.06 -16.46
CA ASP A 58 11.68 -1.41 -16.89
C ASP A 58 11.70 -1.74 -18.38
N SER A 59 10.73 -2.54 -18.86
CA SER A 59 10.58 -2.87 -20.28
C SER A 59 10.34 -1.61 -21.13
N LEU A 60 9.53 -0.68 -20.62
CA LEU A 60 9.28 0.61 -21.28
C LEU A 60 10.54 1.47 -21.31
N LEU A 61 11.33 1.50 -20.23
CA LEU A 61 12.57 2.26 -20.18
C LEU A 61 13.60 1.75 -21.20
N MET A 62 13.64 0.46 -21.48
CA MET A 62 14.48 -0.13 -22.53
C MET A 62 14.12 0.34 -23.94
N MET A 63 12.88 0.83 -24.14
CA MET A 63 12.43 1.40 -25.41
C MET A 63 12.97 2.83 -25.69
N LYS A 64 13.70 3.44 -24.75
CA LYS A 64 14.19 4.84 -24.85
C LYS A 64 14.94 5.13 -26.16
N ASN A 65 15.68 4.17 -26.69
CA ASN A 65 16.47 4.35 -27.91
C ASN A 65 15.89 3.55 -29.10
N ALA A 66 14.65 3.04 -28.99
CA ALA A 66 14.02 2.29 -30.05
C ALA A 66 13.60 3.21 -31.20
N ASP A 67 13.64 2.68 -32.43
CA ASP A 67 13.07 3.38 -33.59
C ASP A 67 11.54 3.40 -33.48
N LEU A 68 10.97 4.54 -33.13
CA LEU A 68 9.53 4.75 -32.96
C LEU A 68 8.79 5.06 -34.29
N SER A 69 9.48 5.00 -35.45
CA SER A 69 8.83 4.94 -36.76
C SER A 69 8.32 3.52 -37.06
N ASN A 70 8.87 2.51 -36.36
CA ASN A 70 8.49 1.12 -36.50
C ASN A 70 7.21 0.83 -35.70
N SER A 71 6.16 0.35 -36.38
CA SER A 71 4.84 0.08 -35.78
C SER A 71 4.89 -0.98 -34.64
N GLU A 72 5.81 -1.93 -34.71
CA GLU A 72 6.00 -2.93 -33.65
C GLU A 72 6.58 -2.31 -32.38
N ASN A 73 7.53 -1.37 -32.52
CA ASN A 73 8.07 -0.63 -31.37
C ASN A 73 7.00 0.31 -30.76
N VAL A 74 6.20 0.98 -31.59
CA VAL A 74 5.05 1.76 -31.13
C VAL A 74 4.11 0.89 -30.31
N ARG A 75 3.76 -0.30 -30.80
CA ARG A 75 2.90 -1.25 -30.07
C ARG A 75 3.49 -1.64 -28.72
N LYS A 76 4.81 -1.94 -28.67
CA LYS A 76 5.49 -2.25 -27.40
C LYS A 76 5.42 -1.10 -26.41
N VAL A 77 5.65 0.14 -26.85
CA VAL A 77 5.53 1.32 -25.99
C VAL A 77 4.14 1.45 -25.39
N TYR A 78 3.08 1.37 -26.20
CA TYR A 78 1.70 1.43 -25.70
C TYR A 78 1.38 0.25 -24.77
N THR A 79 1.86 -0.94 -25.07
CA THR A 79 1.66 -2.14 -24.23
C THR A 79 2.33 -1.99 -22.87
N TYR A 80 3.60 -1.64 -22.84
CA TYR A 80 4.35 -1.51 -21.59
C TYR A 80 3.85 -0.32 -20.76
N PHE A 81 3.55 0.81 -21.39
CA PHE A 81 2.93 1.94 -20.73
C PHE A 81 1.60 1.54 -20.10
N GLY A 82 0.69 0.94 -20.88
CA GLY A 82 -0.63 0.53 -20.40
C GLY A 82 -0.57 -0.49 -19.25
N ARG A 83 0.36 -1.47 -19.32
CA ARG A 83 0.57 -2.44 -18.23
C ARG A 83 1.26 -1.85 -17.01
N GLY A 84 2.05 -0.79 -17.21
CA GLY A 84 2.68 -0.04 -16.13
C GLY A 84 1.76 0.96 -15.45
N LEU A 85 0.50 1.11 -15.93
CA LEU A 85 -0.48 2.02 -15.34
C LEU A 85 -0.93 1.58 -13.96
N GLY A 86 -1.44 2.55 -13.22
CA GLY A 86 -1.89 2.36 -11.85
C GLY A 86 -0.81 2.71 -10.82
N TYR A 87 -1.28 2.95 -9.63
CA TYR A 87 -0.44 3.16 -8.46
C TYR A 87 -0.87 2.19 -7.36
N TYR A 88 0.10 1.71 -6.62
CA TYR A 88 -0.14 0.76 -5.54
C TYR A 88 0.40 1.36 -4.26
N ILE A 89 -0.50 1.88 -3.45
CA ILE A 89 -0.23 2.47 -2.15
C ILE A 89 -0.89 1.65 -1.06
N PHE A 90 -0.25 1.59 0.08
CA PHE A 90 -0.78 0.94 1.27
C PHE A 90 -1.47 1.97 2.16
N THR A 91 -2.68 1.66 2.59
CA THR A 91 -3.40 2.39 3.64
C THR A 91 -3.59 1.43 4.80
N PRO A 92 -3.01 1.70 5.98
CA PRO A 92 -3.09 0.81 7.12
C PRO A 92 -4.50 0.78 7.73
N SER A 93 -4.83 -0.35 8.36
CA SER A 93 -5.97 -0.47 9.26
C SER A 93 -5.59 0.13 10.61
N ASP A 94 -5.99 1.37 10.88
CA ASP A 94 -5.56 2.13 12.05
C ASP A 94 -6.66 2.33 13.11
N ALA A 95 -7.84 1.73 12.91
CA ALA A 95 -9.01 1.95 13.77
C ALA A 95 -8.73 1.58 15.22
N THR A 96 -8.20 0.38 15.47
CA THR A 96 -7.91 -0.09 16.84
C THR A 96 -6.80 0.72 17.48
N ILE A 97 -5.71 1.03 16.77
CA ILE A 97 -4.61 1.86 17.29
C ILE A 97 -5.11 3.27 17.64
N THR A 98 -5.93 3.85 16.79
CA THR A 98 -6.53 5.18 17.01
C THR A 98 -7.43 5.17 18.24
N GLN A 99 -8.27 4.14 18.41
CA GLN A 99 -9.12 3.98 19.56
C GLN A 99 -8.30 3.81 20.87
N LEU A 100 -7.26 2.98 20.86
CA LEU A 100 -6.35 2.80 21.98
C LEU A 100 -5.69 4.12 22.43
N LYS A 101 -5.26 4.95 21.47
CA LYS A 101 -4.61 6.24 21.75
C LYS A 101 -5.61 7.27 22.26
N ASN A 102 -6.72 7.46 21.58
CA ASN A 102 -7.69 8.52 21.89
C ASN A 102 -8.53 8.20 23.13
N GLY A 103 -8.83 6.90 23.34
CA GLY A 103 -9.56 6.43 24.52
C GLY A 103 -8.71 6.29 25.79
N GLY A 104 -7.40 6.56 25.72
CA GLY A 104 -6.48 6.36 26.84
C GLY A 104 -6.30 4.88 27.24
N ALA A 105 -6.75 3.95 26.40
CA ALA A 105 -6.76 2.52 26.69
C ALA A 105 -5.36 1.89 26.60
N LEU A 106 -4.36 2.59 26.05
CA LEU A 106 -2.96 2.14 26.08
C LEU A 106 -2.45 1.85 27.50
N ARG A 107 -3.01 2.51 28.52
CA ARG A 107 -2.67 2.26 29.94
C ARG A 107 -3.07 0.84 30.41
N LEU A 108 -4.03 0.21 29.74
CA LEU A 108 -4.48 -1.14 30.07
C LEU A 108 -3.54 -2.20 29.54
N ILE A 109 -2.73 -1.86 28.53
CA ILE A 109 -1.84 -2.79 27.82
C ILE A 109 -0.47 -2.82 28.48
N LYS A 110 0.17 -3.98 28.50
CA LYS A 110 1.53 -4.13 29.00
C LYS A 110 2.49 -3.15 28.30
N ARG A 111 3.38 -2.50 29.05
CA ARG A 111 4.27 -1.45 28.55
C ARG A 111 5.08 -1.87 27.31
N ASN A 112 5.70 -3.05 27.34
CA ASN A 112 6.49 -3.58 26.24
C ASN A 112 5.66 -3.81 24.95
N VAL A 113 4.39 -4.15 25.11
CA VAL A 113 3.42 -4.29 24.00
C VAL A 113 3.02 -2.92 23.49
N THR A 114 2.71 -1.97 24.37
CA THR A 114 2.41 -0.58 24.02
C THR A 114 3.54 0.03 23.19
N ASP A 115 4.80 -0.12 23.60
CA ASP A 115 5.97 0.40 22.87
C ASP A 115 6.05 -0.20 21.46
N SER A 116 5.74 -1.49 21.30
CA SER A 116 5.72 -2.18 20.02
C SER A 116 4.58 -1.69 19.11
N ILE A 117 3.40 -1.46 19.66
CA ILE A 117 2.24 -0.89 18.95
C ILE A 117 2.56 0.53 18.45
N LEU A 118 3.11 1.38 19.30
CA LEU A 118 3.48 2.75 18.95
C LEU A 118 4.57 2.80 17.90
N SER A 119 5.53 1.87 17.95
CA SER A 119 6.54 1.72 16.91
C SER A 119 5.92 1.35 15.56
N TYR A 120 4.97 0.41 15.53
CA TYR A 120 4.24 0.07 14.31
C TYR A 120 3.47 1.26 13.75
N ASP A 121 2.73 2.00 14.60
CA ASP A 121 1.98 3.22 14.23
C ASP A 121 2.90 4.31 13.65
N PHE A 122 4.08 4.49 14.23
CA PHE A 122 5.06 5.44 13.70
C PHE A 122 5.42 5.13 12.24
N TYR A 123 5.70 3.87 11.92
CA TYR A 123 6.05 3.48 10.57
C TYR A 123 4.85 3.48 9.61
N ASN A 124 3.62 3.34 10.10
CA ASN A 124 2.42 3.58 9.30
C ASN A 124 2.37 5.03 8.80
N LYS A 125 2.69 6.00 9.66
CA LYS A 125 2.74 7.42 9.27
C LYS A 125 3.84 7.71 8.26
N GLU A 126 5.01 7.09 8.41
CA GLU A 126 6.10 7.22 7.45
C GLU A 126 5.69 6.68 6.06
N ILE A 127 5.04 5.53 6.00
CA ILE A 127 4.60 4.96 4.72
C ILE A 127 3.53 5.83 4.05
N LEU A 128 2.61 6.45 4.81
CA LEU A 128 1.62 7.38 4.28
C LEU A 128 2.28 8.62 3.66
N ARG A 129 3.31 9.17 4.31
CA ARG A 129 4.09 10.29 3.77
C ARG A 129 4.83 9.92 2.48
N HIS A 130 5.38 8.70 2.39
CA HIS A 130 5.99 8.20 1.17
C HIS A 130 4.98 7.94 0.05
N ASN A 131 3.76 7.56 0.37
CA ASN A 131 2.68 7.44 -0.61
C ASN A 131 2.39 8.78 -1.32
N GLU A 132 2.41 9.89 -0.60
CA GLU A 132 2.22 11.23 -1.19
C GLU A 132 3.29 11.57 -2.23
N LEU A 133 4.56 11.32 -1.88
CA LEU A 133 5.69 11.52 -2.81
C LEU A 133 5.56 10.60 -4.04
N TYR A 134 5.17 9.35 -3.83
CA TYR A 134 4.96 8.40 -4.90
C TYR A 134 3.84 8.86 -5.85
N LEU A 135 2.69 9.28 -5.32
CA LEU A 135 1.56 9.79 -6.11
C LEU A 135 1.94 11.04 -6.90
N LYS A 136 2.67 11.97 -6.29
CA LYS A 136 3.18 13.16 -7.00
C LYS A 136 4.07 12.75 -8.18
N THR A 137 5.04 11.87 -7.95
CA THR A 137 5.97 11.40 -9.00
C THR A 137 5.23 10.64 -10.11
N TYR A 138 4.21 9.86 -9.74
CA TYR A 138 3.35 9.18 -10.70
C TYR A 138 2.56 10.15 -11.57
N ASN A 139 2.00 11.21 -10.98
CA ASN A 139 1.27 12.23 -11.72
C ASN A 139 2.20 13.03 -12.63
N ASP A 140 3.42 13.38 -12.19
CA ASP A 140 4.42 14.03 -13.03
C ASP A 140 4.76 13.17 -14.26
N TYR A 141 4.98 11.88 -14.07
CA TYR A 141 5.22 10.93 -15.17
C TYR A 141 4.02 10.82 -16.12
N TRP A 142 2.81 10.75 -15.57
CA TRP A 142 1.59 10.69 -16.36
C TRP A 142 1.39 11.94 -17.22
N ASN A 143 1.66 13.11 -16.66
CA ASN A 143 1.57 14.39 -17.41
C ASN A 143 2.54 14.41 -18.59
N GLU A 144 3.75 13.88 -18.45
CA GLU A 144 4.69 13.80 -19.57
C GLU A 144 4.25 12.80 -20.64
N ALA A 145 3.48 11.78 -20.28
CA ALA A 145 2.94 10.82 -21.25
C ALA A 145 2.02 11.49 -22.29
N TYR A 146 1.27 12.53 -21.92
CA TYR A 146 0.42 13.28 -22.87
C TYR A 146 1.22 13.97 -23.99
N ASN A 147 2.49 14.25 -23.78
CA ASN A 147 3.34 14.89 -24.77
C ASN A 147 3.86 13.91 -25.82
N ILE A 148 3.85 12.61 -25.54
CA ILE A 148 4.41 11.62 -26.46
C ILE A 148 3.43 10.54 -26.90
N LEU A 149 2.36 10.25 -26.13
CA LEU A 149 1.39 9.22 -26.40
C LEU A 149 -0.02 9.80 -26.56
N ASP A 150 -0.79 9.26 -27.48
CA ASP A 150 -2.23 9.46 -27.45
C ASP A 150 -2.86 8.58 -26.35
N VAL A 151 -2.96 9.15 -25.14
CA VAL A 151 -3.50 8.44 -23.99
C VAL A 151 -5.00 8.15 -24.10
N SER A 152 -5.71 8.76 -25.06
CA SER A 152 -7.13 8.47 -25.31
C SER A 152 -7.36 7.00 -25.72
N VAL A 153 -6.34 6.35 -26.27
CA VAL A 153 -6.31 4.91 -26.57
C VAL A 153 -6.67 4.05 -25.34
N PHE A 154 -6.36 4.53 -24.12
CA PHE A 154 -6.62 3.80 -22.89
C PHE A 154 -8.03 4.02 -22.34
N ARG A 155 -8.79 5.01 -22.85
CA ARG A 155 -10.14 5.34 -22.38
C ARG A 155 -11.12 4.18 -22.59
N ASP A 156 -11.13 3.58 -23.76
CA ASP A 156 -12.02 2.46 -24.10
C ASP A 156 -11.74 1.23 -23.23
N TYR A 157 -10.59 1.22 -22.64
CA TYR A 157 -10.05 0.13 -21.86
C TYR A 157 -10.50 0.18 -20.40
N SER A 158 -10.44 1.36 -19.78
CA SER A 158 -10.86 1.56 -18.39
C SER A 158 -12.37 1.34 -18.21
N TYR A 159 -13.18 1.59 -19.23
CA TYR A 159 -14.63 1.41 -19.17
C TYR A 159 -15.07 -0.05 -19.20
N ARG A 160 -14.31 -0.94 -19.83
CA ARG A 160 -14.67 -2.36 -19.95
C ARG A 160 -14.25 -3.23 -18.77
N GLN A 161 -13.41 -2.72 -17.88
CA GLN A 161 -12.88 -3.45 -16.72
C GLN A 161 -13.28 -2.84 -15.37
N GLN A 162 -14.47 -2.27 -15.23
CA GLN A 162 -14.96 -1.75 -13.93
C GLN A 162 -15.05 -2.82 -12.82
N SER A 163 -14.93 -4.12 -13.15
CA SER A 163 -14.98 -5.20 -12.15
C SER A 163 -13.63 -5.66 -11.61
N ASN A 164 -12.50 -5.25 -12.22
CA ASN A 164 -11.16 -5.67 -11.78
C ASN A 164 -10.18 -4.48 -11.76
N PHE A 165 -10.30 -3.63 -10.77
CA PHE A 165 -9.33 -2.57 -10.52
C PHE A 165 -7.91 -3.14 -10.45
N GLY A 166 -7.09 -2.91 -11.50
CA GLY A 166 -5.66 -2.94 -11.37
C GLY A 166 -4.88 -4.09 -11.99
N LEU A 167 -5.38 -4.77 -12.99
CA LEU A 167 -4.54 -5.57 -13.87
C LEU A 167 -5.02 -5.39 -15.30
N LEU A 168 -4.30 -4.57 -16.04
CA LEU A 168 -4.26 -4.68 -17.48
C LEU A 168 -3.60 -6.03 -17.76
N GLY A 169 -4.39 -7.10 -17.89
CA GLY A 169 -3.91 -8.47 -18.04
C GLY A 169 -3.28 -8.73 -19.41
N ILE A 170 -2.75 -9.93 -19.57
CA ILE A 170 -2.19 -10.48 -20.83
C ILE A 170 -3.15 -10.33 -22.03
N GLU A 171 -4.46 -10.29 -21.77
CA GLU A 171 -5.51 -10.06 -22.78
C GLU A 171 -5.35 -8.78 -23.60
N ASN A 172 -4.57 -7.81 -23.11
CA ASN A 172 -4.33 -6.53 -23.79
C ASN A 172 -3.45 -6.65 -25.04
N GLU A 173 -2.55 -7.59 -25.09
CA GLU A 173 -1.77 -7.84 -26.29
C GLU A 173 -2.66 -8.25 -27.48
N ILE A 174 -3.72 -9.01 -27.20
CA ILE A 174 -4.67 -9.49 -28.22
C ILE A 174 -5.51 -8.32 -28.71
N LEU A 175 -5.96 -7.43 -27.82
CA LEU A 175 -6.80 -6.28 -28.19
C LEU A 175 -6.07 -5.24 -29.04
N TRP A 176 -4.74 -5.12 -28.88
CA TRP A 176 -3.93 -4.13 -29.60
C TRP A 176 -3.23 -4.70 -30.83
N LYS A 177 -3.20 -6.02 -30.95
CA LYS A 177 -2.57 -6.71 -32.07
C LYS A 177 -3.15 -6.30 -33.43
N ASN A 178 -4.41 -5.89 -33.48
CA ASN A 178 -5.17 -5.55 -34.68
C ASN A 178 -5.59 -4.06 -34.76
N LYS A 179 -5.11 -3.19 -33.85
CA LYS A 179 -5.39 -1.76 -33.87
C LYS A 179 -4.25 -0.98 -34.52
N ASN A 180 -4.58 -0.06 -35.41
CA ASN A 180 -3.66 1.01 -35.81
C ASN A 180 -3.50 1.96 -34.61
N LEU A 181 -2.37 1.85 -33.93
CA LEU A 181 -2.06 2.73 -32.80
C LEU A 181 -1.53 4.06 -33.35
N PRO A 182 -1.91 5.19 -32.72
CA PRO A 182 -1.35 6.49 -33.05
C PRO A 182 0.18 6.49 -32.93
N ALA A 183 0.84 7.32 -33.72
CA ALA A 183 2.28 7.47 -33.63
C ALA A 183 2.71 7.98 -32.27
N VAL A 184 3.84 7.51 -31.77
CA VAL A 184 4.53 8.06 -30.61
C VAL A 184 5.35 9.27 -31.09
N SER A 185 5.37 10.34 -30.30
CA SER A 185 6.19 11.54 -30.65
C SER A 185 7.65 11.14 -30.82
N THR A 186 8.25 11.63 -31.91
CA THR A 186 9.68 11.46 -32.22
C THR A 186 10.52 12.66 -31.75
N ASP A 187 9.91 13.67 -31.14
CA ASP A 187 10.64 14.80 -30.56
C ASP A 187 11.54 14.32 -29.43
N LYS A 188 12.85 14.55 -29.61
CA LYS A 188 13.88 14.08 -28.68
C LYS A 188 13.77 14.72 -27.30
N LYS A 189 13.33 15.96 -27.21
CA LYS A 189 13.19 16.68 -25.94
C LYS A 189 12.04 16.08 -25.12
N ASP A 190 10.90 15.83 -25.77
CA ASP A 190 9.75 15.22 -25.12
C ASP A 190 10.05 13.78 -24.68
N GLN A 191 10.74 13.01 -25.52
CA GLN A 191 11.19 11.68 -25.15
C GLN A 191 12.14 11.69 -23.94
N GLN A 192 13.11 12.60 -23.92
CA GLN A 192 14.03 12.73 -22.79
C GLN A 192 13.31 13.06 -21.49
N ARG A 193 12.32 13.95 -21.53
CA ARG A 193 11.50 14.30 -20.35
C ARG A 193 10.69 13.11 -19.88
N PHE A 194 9.97 12.46 -20.77
CA PHE A 194 9.15 11.30 -20.44
C PHE A 194 9.98 10.16 -19.81
N PHE A 195 11.06 9.74 -20.46
CA PHE A 195 11.91 8.69 -19.92
C PHE A 195 12.67 9.10 -18.66
N GLY A 196 12.95 10.39 -18.48
CA GLY A 196 13.50 10.94 -17.24
C GLY A 196 12.51 10.81 -16.08
N HIS A 197 11.23 11.14 -16.30
CA HIS A 197 10.17 10.96 -15.31
C HIS A 197 9.88 9.49 -15.03
N LEU A 198 9.93 8.62 -16.06
CA LEU A 198 9.82 7.16 -15.89
C LEU A 198 10.94 6.62 -15.00
N PHE A 199 12.19 7.02 -15.25
CA PHE A 199 13.33 6.61 -14.42
C PHE A 199 13.16 7.04 -12.96
N ARG A 200 12.71 8.27 -12.73
CA ARG A 200 12.41 8.77 -11.39
C ARG A 200 11.29 7.97 -10.72
N LEU A 201 10.22 7.66 -11.48
CA LEU A 201 9.11 6.83 -10.98
C LEU A 201 9.58 5.44 -10.56
N LEU A 202 10.46 4.81 -11.35
CA LEU A 202 11.05 3.51 -11.01
C LEU A 202 11.79 3.54 -9.67
N GLY A 203 12.64 4.57 -9.44
CA GLY A 203 13.33 4.73 -8.17
C GLY A 203 12.39 4.88 -6.98
N ILE A 204 11.38 5.76 -7.08
CA ILE A 204 10.39 5.95 -6.02
C ILE A 204 9.53 4.70 -5.81
N ASN A 205 9.23 3.97 -6.88
CA ASN A 205 8.48 2.71 -6.82
C ASN A 205 9.25 1.64 -6.02
N ASP A 206 10.57 1.54 -6.21
CA ASP A 206 11.43 0.64 -5.43
C ASP A 206 11.48 1.02 -3.96
N PHE A 207 11.63 2.30 -3.64
CA PHE A 207 11.58 2.79 -2.26
C PHE A 207 10.23 2.45 -1.61
N ASN A 208 9.12 2.75 -2.28
CA ASN A 208 7.78 2.47 -1.76
C ASN A 208 7.59 0.96 -1.49
N ARG A 209 8.07 0.11 -2.40
CA ARG A 209 8.06 -1.35 -2.20
C ARG A 209 8.87 -1.76 -1.00
N GLY A 210 10.06 -1.19 -0.79
CA GLY A 210 10.90 -1.42 0.38
C GLY A 210 10.18 -1.08 1.69
N TYR A 211 9.48 0.06 1.74
CA TYR A 211 8.65 0.42 2.89
C TYR A 211 7.53 -0.58 3.15
N MET A 212 6.83 -1.01 2.09
CA MET A 212 5.76 -2.01 2.23
C MET A 212 6.27 -3.36 2.75
N ILE A 213 7.44 -3.83 2.26
CA ILE A 213 8.07 -5.06 2.74
C ILE A 213 8.45 -4.94 4.21
N ASN A 214 9.08 -3.84 4.60
CA ASN A 214 9.48 -3.59 5.99
C ASN A 214 8.27 -3.52 6.92
N GLN A 215 7.19 -2.87 6.49
CA GLN A 215 5.97 -2.74 7.28
C GLN A 215 5.24 -4.09 7.43
N LYS A 216 5.18 -4.89 6.37
CA LYS A 216 4.68 -6.27 6.44
C LYS A 216 5.44 -7.08 7.49
N ASN A 217 6.77 -7.06 7.44
CA ASN A 217 7.61 -7.77 8.40
C ASN A 217 7.43 -7.26 9.85
N ARG A 218 7.16 -5.96 10.04
CA ARG A 218 6.84 -5.40 11.36
C ARG A 218 5.49 -5.90 11.87
N ALA A 219 4.46 -5.90 11.02
CA ALA A 219 3.14 -6.40 11.36
C ALA A 219 3.22 -7.89 11.77
N GLU A 220 3.91 -8.73 10.99
CA GLU A 220 4.07 -10.16 11.29
C GLU A 220 4.79 -10.40 12.63
N ARG A 221 5.86 -9.63 12.89
CA ARG A 221 6.55 -9.70 14.20
C ARG A 221 5.66 -9.26 15.35
N LEU A 222 4.88 -8.18 15.16
CA LEU A 222 3.96 -7.70 16.19
C LEU A 222 2.86 -8.72 16.46
N ILE A 223 2.27 -9.34 15.44
CA ILE A 223 1.29 -10.45 15.60
C ILE A 223 1.91 -11.58 16.43
N GLY A 224 3.12 -12.04 16.07
CA GLY A 224 3.79 -13.11 16.82
C GLY A 224 4.08 -12.73 18.28
N PHE A 225 4.43 -11.45 18.53
CA PHE A 225 4.65 -10.94 19.87
C PHE A 225 3.34 -10.85 20.67
N LEU A 226 2.25 -10.34 20.07
CA LEU A 226 0.93 -10.28 20.70
C LEU A 226 0.44 -11.69 21.09
N ASN A 227 0.53 -12.67 20.19
CA ASN A 227 0.13 -14.04 20.45
C ASN A 227 0.93 -14.70 21.57
N LYS A 228 2.20 -14.32 21.78
CA LYS A 228 3.03 -14.79 22.89
C LYS A 228 2.64 -14.16 24.22
N GLU A 229 2.37 -12.84 24.24
CA GLU A 229 2.05 -12.10 25.45
C GLU A 229 0.60 -12.29 25.90
N TYR A 230 -0.30 -12.64 24.95
CA TYR A 230 -1.74 -12.86 25.13
C TYR A 230 -2.14 -14.15 24.42
N PRO A 231 -1.72 -15.34 24.95
CA PRO A 231 -2.11 -16.59 24.36
C PRO A 231 -3.65 -16.73 24.38
N ASN A 232 -4.22 -17.26 23.28
CA ASN A 232 -5.64 -17.56 23.23
C ASN A 232 -5.96 -18.58 24.34
N GLU A 233 -6.86 -18.23 25.25
CA GLU A 233 -7.46 -19.16 26.22
C GLU A 233 -8.47 -20.07 25.54
#